data_e8df93709d61a158042b1a535e13475e
#
_entry.id   e8df93709d61a158042b1a535e13475e
#
_cell.length_a   1.000
_cell.length_b   1.000
_cell.length_c   1.000
_cell.angle_alpha   90.00
_cell.angle_beta   90.00
_cell.angle_gamma   90.00
#
_symmetry.space_group_name_H-M   'P 1'
#
loop_
_entity.id
_entity.type
_entity.pdbx_description
1 polymer ?
#
loop_
_entity_poly.entity_id
_entity_poly.type
_entity_poly.pdbx_seq_one_letter_code
_entity_poly.pdbx_strand_id
1 'polypeptide(L)'
;MKDLFRHAKFEISVAKPSGLQALQGAEVAFAGRSNSGKSSAINTLAAHTRLAYVSKTPGRTQLINLFRLKNGAAMVDLPGYGYADVPEAVRRQWVGLLEHYLTHRQNLVGLVLIMDSRRPLLELDRQMIDWFAPTGRPIHCLLTKSDKLTRQQQAKILSEVTVALAPYEGRVTAQLFSSLKKTGIEGVETVVGSWLGTGEQTPTDEAVEPE
;
A
#
# COMPACT_ATOMS: atom_id res chain seq x y z
N MET A 1 -10.89 -15.03 0.87
CA MET A 1 -10.75 -14.17 2.07
C MET A 1 -11.46 -12.85 1.84
N LYS A 2 -12.75 -12.87 2.01
CA LYS A 2 -13.56 -11.66 1.95
C LYS A 2 -13.41 -10.93 3.28
N ASP A 3 -13.29 -9.60 3.22
CA ASP A 3 -13.28 -8.71 4.38
C ASP A 3 -11.97 -8.63 5.20
N LEU A 4 -10.81 -8.89 4.60
CA LEU A 4 -9.49 -8.79 5.28
C LEU A 4 -9.32 -7.44 6.00
N PHE A 5 -9.65 -6.35 5.33
CA PHE A 5 -9.47 -4.98 5.85
C PHE A 5 -10.69 -4.46 6.61
N ARG A 6 -11.82 -5.14 6.49
CA ARG A 6 -13.06 -4.74 7.12
C ARG A 6 -12.89 -4.76 8.64
N HIS A 7 -13.42 -3.74 9.31
CA HIS A 7 -13.25 -3.54 10.75
C HIS A 7 -11.83 -3.20 11.21
N ALA A 8 -10.95 -2.74 10.33
CA ALA A 8 -9.70 -2.13 10.73
C ALA A 8 -9.96 -1.01 11.75
N LYS A 9 -9.17 -0.96 12.82
CA LYS A 9 -9.30 0.04 13.88
C LYS A 9 -8.03 0.87 13.96
N PHE A 10 -8.18 2.19 14.10
CA PHE A 10 -7.04 3.06 14.39
C PHE A 10 -6.36 2.61 15.70
N GLU A 11 -5.06 2.47 15.67
CA GLU A 11 -4.25 2.10 16.83
C GLU A 11 -3.36 3.23 17.29
N ILE A 12 -2.52 3.76 16.41
CA ILE A 12 -1.56 4.82 16.75
C ILE A 12 -1.16 5.66 15.55
N SER A 13 -0.75 6.90 15.83
CA SER A 13 -0.04 7.77 14.87
C SER A 13 1.35 8.07 15.42
N VAL A 14 2.38 7.90 14.61
CA VAL A 14 3.76 8.15 15.01
C VAL A 14 4.47 9.14 14.10
N ALA A 15 5.25 10.04 14.74
CA ALA A 15 6.07 11.02 14.03
C ALA A 15 7.53 10.56 13.87
N LYS A 16 7.94 9.51 14.60
CA LYS A 16 9.31 8.98 14.61
C LYS A 16 9.31 7.46 14.58
N PRO A 17 10.27 6.79 13.94
CA PRO A 17 10.34 5.34 13.85
C PRO A 17 10.35 4.63 15.20
N SER A 18 10.94 5.26 16.24
CA SER A 18 10.98 4.70 17.59
C SER A 18 9.59 4.41 18.19
N GLY A 19 8.55 5.15 17.76
CA GLY A 19 7.17 4.89 18.21
C GLY A 19 6.57 3.60 17.66
N LEU A 20 7.21 2.96 16.67
CA LEU A 20 6.75 1.70 16.08
C LEU A 20 7.41 0.45 16.70
N GLN A 21 8.44 0.62 17.52
CA GLN A 21 9.28 -0.52 17.98
C GLN A 21 8.50 -1.54 18.81
N ALA A 22 7.53 -1.09 19.61
CA ALA A 22 6.71 -1.97 20.47
C ALA A 22 5.56 -2.69 19.72
N LEU A 23 5.29 -2.32 18.46
CA LEU A 23 4.16 -2.86 17.73
C LEU A 23 4.49 -4.23 17.14
N GLN A 24 3.60 -5.19 17.37
CA GLN A 24 3.70 -6.57 16.91
C GLN A 24 2.80 -6.81 15.69
N GLY A 25 3.04 -7.93 14.99
CA GLY A 25 2.24 -8.39 13.86
C GLY A 25 2.77 -7.90 12.50
N ALA A 26 2.40 -8.60 11.44
CA ALA A 26 2.77 -8.26 10.07
C ALA A 26 2.13 -6.91 9.65
N GLU A 27 2.86 -6.13 8.89
CA GLU A 27 2.44 -4.81 8.44
C GLU A 27 2.44 -4.72 6.91
N VAL A 28 1.40 -4.14 6.34
CA VAL A 28 1.35 -3.76 4.92
C VAL A 28 1.27 -2.25 4.82
N ALA A 29 2.26 -1.65 4.16
CA ALA A 29 2.31 -0.21 3.98
C ALA A 29 1.47 0.25 2.79
N PHE A 30 0.82 1.39 2.93
CA PHE A 30 0.11 2.09 1.88
C PHE A 30 0.80 3.42 1.62
N ALA A 31 1.41 3.56 0.46
CA ALA A 31 2.09 4.77 0.03
C ALA A 31 1.43 5.35 -1.23
N GLY A 32 1.67 6.60 -1.52
CA GLY A 32 1.17 7.24 -2.72
C GLY A 32 1.34 8.74 -2.69
N ARG A 33 1.38 9.34 -3.87
CA ARG A 33 1.48 10.79 -3.98
C ARG A 33 0.25 11.48 -3.39
N SER A 34 0.44 12.73 -3.01
CA SER A 34 -0.69 13.60 -2.65
C SER A 34 -1.76 13.55 -3.75
N ASN A 35 -3.01 13.45 -3.34
CA ASN A 35 -4.18 13.34 -4.21
C ASN A 35 -4.21 12.11 -5.16
N SER A 36 -3.37 11.11 -4.97
CA SER A 36 -3.45 9.83 -5.70
C SER A 36 -4.70 9.00 -5.37
N GLY A 37 -5.39 9.32 -4.29
CA GLY A 37 -6.56 8.56 -3.81
C GLY A 37 -6.26 7.59 -2.69
N LYS A 38 -5.09 7.68 -2.04
CA LYS A 38 -4.64 6.77 -0.96
C LYS A 38 -5.66 6.64 0.17
N SER A 39 -6.04 7.73 0.83
CA SER A 39 -7.01 7.68 1.93
C SER A 39 -8.39 7.18 1.50
N SER A 40 -8.81 7.48 0.25
CA SER A 40 -10.05 6.94 -0.32
C SER A 40 -9.96 5.43 -0.53
N ALA A 41 -8.82 4.92 -1.01
CA ALA A 41 -8.59 3.49 -1.19
C ALA A 41 -8.59 2.76 0.17
N ILE A 42 -7.85 3.26 1.16
CA ILE A 42 -7.82 2.71 2.53
C ILE A 42 -9.24 2.66 3.13
N ASN A 43 -10.00 3.77 3.05
CA ASN A 43 -11.36 3.84 3.56
C ASN A 43 -12.29 2.85 2.84
N THR A 44 -12.12 2.67 1.52
CA THR A 44 -12.92 1.73 0.72
C THR A 44 -12.62 0.28 1.10
N LEU A 45 -11.34 -0.08 1.24
CA LEU A 45 -10.91 -1.41 1.67
C LEU A 45 -11.42 -1.73 3.08
N ALA A 46 -11.30 -0.79 4.01
CA ALA A 46 -11.77 -0.94 5.38
C ALA A 46 -13.31 -0.91 5.52
N ALA A 47 -14.05 -0.65 4.44
CA ALA A 47 -15.49 -0.40 4.46
C ALA A 47 -15.88 0.70 5.49
N HIS A 48 -15.05 1.72 5.62
CA HIS A 48 -15.18 2.79 6.61
C HIS A 48 -15.19 4.16 5.93
N THR A 49 -16.02 5.09 6.39
CA THR A 49 -16.13 6.42 5.74
C THR A 49 -14.99 7.36 6.09
N ARG A 50 -14.35 7.21 7.25
CA ARG A 50 -13.32 8.13 7.77
C ARG A 50 -12.29 7.42 8.66
N LEU A 51 -11.78 6.27 8.25
CA LEU A 51 -10.69 5.61 8.96
C LEU A 51 -9.38 6.37 8.72
N ALA A 52 -9.01 6.54 7.45
CA ALA A 52 -7.90 7.39 7.05
C ALA A 52 -8.42 8.81 6.72
N TYR A 53 -7.74 9.81 7.26
CA TYR A 53 -8.12 11.21 7.02
C TYR A 53 -7.70 11.67 5.64
N VAL A 54 -8.67 12.17 4.86
CA VAL A 54 -8.39 12.92 3.63
C VAL A 54 -8.07 14.36 4.03
N SER A 55 -6.79 14.68 4.25
CA SER A 55 -6.39 16.07 4.49
C SER A 55 -6.53 16.86 3.19
N LYS A 56 -7.28 17.97 3.23
CA LYS A 56 -7.34 18.95 2.14
C LYS A 56 -6.24 20.01 2.26
N THR A 57 -5.54 20.05 3.40
CA THR A 57 -4.52 21.07 3.68
C THR A 57 -3.14 20.47 3.46
N PRO A 58 -2.33 20.98 2.52
CA PRO A 58 -0.93 20.57 2.36
C PRO A 58 -0.14 20.78 3.67
N GLY A 59 0.75 19.86 4.01
CA GLY A 59 1.65 19.99 5.15
C GLY A 59 1.07 19.67 6.53
N ARG A 60 -0.23 19.34 6.63
CA ARG A 60 -0.81 18.89 7.90
C ARG A 60 -0.59 17.40 8.11
N THR A 61 0.16 17.09 9.16
CA THR A 61 0.36 15.75 9.76
C THR A 61 1.06 14.73 8.85
N GLN A 62 2.36 14.72 8.98
CA GLN A 62 3.27 13.76 8.32
C GLN A 62 3.51 12.57 9.28
N LEU A 63 2.42 11.98 9.79
CA LEU A 63 2.48 10.84 10.69
C LEU A 63 2.29 9.55 9.92
N ILE A 64 2.95 8.51 10.38
CA ILE A 64 2.64 7.13 10.02
C ILE A 64 1.44 6.72 10.87
N ASN A 65 0.33 6.35 10.23
CA ASN A 65 -0.87 5.90 10.93
C ASN A 65 -1.01 4.39 10.79
N LEU A 66 -1.20 3.71 11.91
CA LEU A 66 -1.37 2.27 11.96
C LEU A 66 -2.81 1.92 12.29
N PHE A 67 -3.37 1.01 11.51
CA PHE A 67 -4.71 0.47 11.68
C PHE A 67 -4.64 -1.04 11.86
N ARG A 68 -5.05 -1.53 13.02
CA ARG A 68 -5.03 -2.95 13.37
C ARG A 68 -6.16 -3.71 12.68
N LEU A 69 -5.83 -4.84 12.07
CA LEU A 69 -6.77 -5.77 11.47
C LEU A 69 -7.21 -6.85 12.47
N LYS A 70 -8.30 -7.56 12.18
CA LYS A 70 -8.82 -8.62 13.06
C LYS A 70 -7.85 -9.79 13.29
N ASN A 71 -7.02 -10.08 12.30
CA ASN A 71 -6.02 -11.15 12.36
C ASN A 71 -4.73 -10.74 13.09
N GLY A 72 -4.68 -9.57 13.70
CA GLY A 72 -3.49 -9.04 14.37
C GLY A 72 -2.48 -8.35 13.46
N ALA A 73 -2.61 -8.44 12.14
CA ALA A 73 -1.81 -7.66 11.20
C ALA A 73 -2.23 -6.18 11.19
N ALA A 74 -1.49 -5.34 10.49
CA ALA A 74 -1.81 -3.92 10.40
C ALA A 74 -1.72 -3.38 8.97
N MET A 75 -2.63 -2.48 8.63
CA MET A 75 -2.46 -1.51 7.55
C MET A 75 -1.70 -0.30 8.08
N VAL A 76 -0.71 0.16 7.34
CA VAL A 76 0.09 1.33 7.71
C VAL A 76 -0.06 2.39 6.63
N ASP A 77 -0.75 3.49 6.98
CA ASP A 77 -0.94 4.64 6.09
C ASP A 77 0.28 5.55 6.21
N LEU A 78 1.11 5.53 5.18
CA LEU A 78 2.27 6.38 5.10
C LEU A 78 1.88 7.80 4.64
N PRO A 79 2.61 8.83 5.07
CA PRO A 79 2.38 10.18 4.59
C PRO A 79 2.40 10.24 3.06
N GLY A 80 1.50 11.06 2.46
CA GLY A 80 1.51 11.27 1.02
C GLY A 80 2.75 12.07 0.59
N TYR A 81 3.44 11.66 -0.45
CA TYR A 81 4.62 12.36 -0.97
C TYR A 81 4.28 13.28 -2.17
N GLY A 82 5.23 14.13 -2.57
CA GLY A 82 5.10 14.99 -3.75
C GLY A 82 4.26 16.25 -3.55
N TYR A 83 4.21 16.78 -2.35
CA TYR A 83 3.69 18.13 -2.12
C TYR A 83 4.70 19.18 -2.60
N ALA A 84 4.27 20.07 -3.50
CA ALA A 84 5.12 21.13 -4.03
C ALA A 84 5.47 22.22 -2.98
N ASP A 85 4.57 22.46 -2.01
CA ASP A 85 4.62 23.60 -1.09
C ASP A 85 5.16 23.25 0.31
N VAL A 86 5.93 22.17 0.45
CA VAL A 86 6.50 21.77 1.74
C VAL A 86 7.94 22.29 1.86
N PRO A 87 8.29 23.02 2.95
CA PRO A 87 9.65 23.45 3.20
C PRO A 87 10.66 22.30 3.11
N GLU A 88 11.83 22.58 2.53
CA GLU A 88 12.87 21.56 2.25
C GLU A 88 13.31 20.77 3.53
N ALA A 89 13.40 21.44 4.66
CA ALA A 89 13.76 20.81 5.94
C ALA A 89 12.71 19.78 6.38
N VAL A 90 11.43 20.11 6.22
CA VAL A 90 10.30 19.21 6.54
C VAL A 90 10.27 18.03 5.57
N ARG A 91 10.54 18.28 4.28
CA ARG A 91 10.62 17.24 3.26
C ARG A 91 11.76 16.25 3.54
N ARG A 92 12.94 16.71 3.93
CA ARG A 92 14.09 15.85 4.29
C ARG A 92 13.80 14.98 5.50
N GLN A 93 13.21 15.55 6.55
CA GLN A 93 12.83 14.78 7.74
C GLN A 93 11.83 13.68 7.42
N TRP A 94 10.89 13.97 6.55
CA TRP A 94 9.85 13.04 6.12
C TRP A 94 10.39 11.93 5.20
N VAL A 95 11.27 12.27 4.26
CA VAL A 95 11.97 11.28 3.43
C VAL A 95 12.76 10.32 4.31
N GLY A 96 13.51 10.83 5.30
CA GLY A 96 14.27 9.99 6.23
C GLY A 96 13.38 9.09 7.10
N LEU A 97 12.19 9.55 7.52
CA LEU A 97 11.23 8.73 8.25
C LEU A 97 10.70 7.57 7.38
N LEU A 98 10.31 7.88 6.14
CA LEU A 98 9.82 6.88 5.18
C LEU A 98 10.90 5.87 4.80
N GLU A 99 12.09 6.35 4.46
CA GLU A 99 13.21 5.50 4.10
C GLU A 99 13.53 4.53 5.24
N HIS A 100 13.68 5.06 6.47
CA HIS A 100 13.92 4.22 7.63
C HIS A 100 12.82 3.18 7.85
N TYR A 101 11.55 3.58 7.76
CA TYR A 101 10.43 2.66 7.92
C TYR A 101 10.44 1.57 6.82
N LEU A 102 10.55 1.96 5.57
CA LEU A 102 10.46 1.04 4.44
C LEU A 102 11.63 0.05 4.38
N THR A 103 12.83 0.47 4.78
CA THR A 103 14.04 -0.36 4.68
C THR A 103 14.31 -1.20 5.92
N HIS A 104 14.04 -0.66 7.13
CA HIS A 104 14.46 -1.30 8.38
C HIS A 104 13.31 -1.94 9.17
N ARG A 105 12.04 -1.66 8.83
CA ARG A 105 10.90 -2.25 9.56
C ARG A 105 10.77 -3.75 9.26
N GLN A 106 11.10 -4.60 10.22
CA GLN A 106 11.08 -6.07 10.04
C GLN A 106 9.66 -6.62 9.87
N ASN A 107 8.68 -6.02 10.55
CA ASN A 107 7.28 -6.43 10.46
C ASN A 107 6.63 -6.10 9.11
N LEU A 108 7.26 -5.24 8.30
CA LEU A 108 6.72 -4.85 6.99
C LEU A 108 6.89 -5.99 5.99
N VAL A 109 5.78 -6.52 5.48
CA VAL A 109 5.75 -7.66 4.56
C VAL A 109 5.51 -7.26 3.10
N GLY A 110 5.04 -6.05 2.82
CA GLY A 110 4.81 -5.59 1.45
C GLY A 110 4.31 -4.15 1.39
N LEU A 111 4.30 -3.59 0.18
CA LEU A 111 3.92 -2.22 -0.11
C LEU A 111 2.78 -2.17 -1.13
N VAL A 112 1.67 -1.53 -0.77
CA VAL A 112 0.62 -1.13 -1.72
C VAL A 112 0.89 0.32 -2.16
N LEU A 113 1.28 0.49 -3.43
CA LEU A 113 1.61 1.78 -4.01
C LEU A 113 0.42 2.36 -4.79
N ILE A 114 -0.13 3.45 -4.29
CA ILE A 114 -1.35 4.08 -4.80
C ILE A 114 -1.01 5.14 -5.84
N MET A 115 -1.45 4.93 -7.07
CA MET A 115 -1.25 5.84 -8.19
C MET A 115 -2.59 6.21 -8.85
N ASP A 116 -2.73 7.46 -9.32
CA ASP A 116 -3.86 7.86 -10.14
C ASP A 116 -3.74 7.20 -11.53
N SER A 117 -4.74 6.42 -11.94
CA SER A 117 -4.72 5.67 -13.21
C SER A 117 -4.58 6.56 -14.45
N ARG A 118 -4.90 7.84 -14.35
CA ARG A 118 -4.72 8.81 -15.45
C ARG A 118 -3.26 9.24 -15.65
N ARG A 119 -2.42 9.07 -14.65
CA ARG A 119 -0.99 9.47 -14.64
C ARG A 119 -0.19 8.52 -13.73
N PRO A 120 -0.11 7.22 -14.03
CA PRO A 120 0.66 6.28 -13.24
C PRO A 120 2.16 6.42 -13.54
N LEU A 121 2.98 5.84 -12.68
CA LEU A 121 4.42 5.72 -12.83
C LEU A 121 5.13 7.05 -13.09
N LEU A 122 4.68 8.14 -12.47
CA LEU A 122 5.41 9.38 -12.47
C LEU A 122 6.74 9.22 -11.70
N GLU A 123 7.65 10.16 -11.89
CA GLU A 123 9.01 10.15 -11.32
C GLU A 123 9.05 9.66 -9.86
N LEU A 124 8.24 10.27 -8.98
CA LEU A 124 8.21 9.91 -7.57
C LEU A 124 7.62 8.50 -7.30
N ASP A 125 6.73 8.02 -8.17
CA ASP A 125 6.20 6.65 -8.06
C ASP A 125 7.29 5.63 -8.41
N ARG A 126 8.09 5.91 -9.46
CA ARG A 126 9.24 5.08 -9.84
C ARG A 126 10.31 5.08 -8.77
N GLN A 127 10.68 6.24 -8.23
CA GLN A 127 11.60 6.36 -7.12
C GLN A 127 11.16 5.53 -5.90
N MET A 128 9.86 5.52 -5.58
CA MET A 128 9.34 4.69 -4.48
C MET A 128 9.52 3.20 -4.75
N ILE A 129 9.27 2.76 -5.98
CA ILE A 129 9.51 1.37 -6.40
C ILE A 129 10.99 1.03 -6.29
N ASP A 130 11.88 1.89 -6.83
CA ASP A 130 13.33 1.68 -6.83
C ASP A 130 13.92 1.65 -5.40
N TRP A 131 13.35 2.40 -4.48
CA TRP A 131 13.76 2.35 -3.07
C TRP A 131 13.30 1.08 -2.35
N PHE A 132 12.10 0.61 -2.66
CA PHE A 132 11.53 -0.53 -1.95
C PHE A 132 11.91 -1.89 -2.56
N ALA A 133 12.05 -1.97 -3.87
CA ALA A 133 12.36 -3.23 -4.57
C ALA A 133 13.63 -3.95 -4.07
N PRO A 134 14.73 -3.24 -3.69
CA PRO A 134 15.92 -3.88 -3.13
C PRO A 134 15.69 -4.60 -1.80
N THR A 135 14.59 -4.32 -1.09
CA THR A 135 14.24 -5.05 0.15
C THR A 135 13.82 -6.49 -0.11
N GLY A 136 13.58 -6.87 -1.37
CA GLY A 136 13.06 -8.20 -1.76
C GLY A 136 11.57 -8.39 -1.48
N ARG A 137 10.90 -7.44 -0.82
CA ARG A 137 9.48 -7.51 -0.47
C ARG A 137 8.60 -7.13 -1.67
N PRO A 138 7.38 -7.71 -1.77
CA PRO A 138 6.49 -7.43 -2.90
C PRO A 138 5.90 -6.02 -2.87
N ILE A 139 5.62 -5.50 -4.06
CA ILE A 139 4.89 -4.24 -4.28
C ILE A 139 3.64 -4.53 -5.09
N HIS A 140 2.51 -3.96 -4.69
CA HIS A 140 1.28 -3.98 -5.48
C HIS A 140 0.83 -2.57 -5.84
N CYS A 141 0.91 -2.23 -7.12
CA CYS A 141 0.51 -0.92 -7.65
C CYS A 141 -0.99 -0.85 -7.85
N LEU A 142 -1.67 0.05 -7.13
CA LEU A 142 -3.11 0.23 -7.19
C LEU A 142 -3.45 1.46 -8.04
N LEU A 143 -3.93 1.23 -9.27
CA LEU A 143 -4.29 2.28 -10.22
C LEU A 143 -5.69 2.80 -9.90
N THR A 144 -5.75 3.79 -9.03
CA THR A 144 -7.00 4.38 -8.52
C THR A 144 -7.71 5.26 -9.54
N LYS A 145 -8.96 5.64 -9.23
CA LYS A 145 -9.81 6.48 -10.10
C LYS A 145 -10.03 5.90 -11.49
N SER A 146 -9.99 4.57 -11.62
CA SER A 146 -10.22 3.88 -12.89
C SER A 146 -11.60 4.18 -13.50
N ASP A 147 -12.57 4.57 -12.66
CA ASP A 147 -13.88 5.08 -13.09
C ASP A 147 -13.84 6.35 -13.95
N LYS A 148 -12.72 7.06 -13.98
CA LYS A 148 -12.50 8.25 -14.83
C LYS A 148 -11.99 7.89 -16.23
N LEU A 149 -11.77 6.61 -16.50
CA LEU A 149 -11.29 6.09 -17.78
C LEU A 149 -12.35 5.22 -18.44
N THR A 150 -12.41 5.24 -19.78
CA THR A 150 -13.21 4.26 -20.54
C THR A 150 -12.61 2.85 -20.39
N ARG A 151 -13.37 1.81 -20.71
CA ARG A 151 -12.88 0.41 -20.65
C ARG A 151 -11.63 0.20 -21.52
N GLN A 152 -11.60 0.80 -22.69
CA GLN A 152 -10.44 0.71 -23.59
C GLN A 152 -9.19 1.39 -22.97
N GLN A 153 -9.36 2.59 -22.39
CA GLN A 153 -8.29 3.29 -21.68
C GLN A 153 -7.80 2.51 -20.46
N GLN A 154 -8.72 1.88 -19.70
CA GLN A 154 -8.38 1.04 -18.57
C GLN A 154 -7.50 -0.15 -18.99
N ALA A 155 -7.87 -0.87 -20.05
CA ALA A 155 -7.10 -2.00 -20.56
C ALA A 155 -5.72 -1.55 -21.06
N LYS A 156 -5.67 -0.44 -21.81
CA LYS A 156 -4.43 0.14 -22.32
C LYS A 156 -3.47 0.51 -21.20
N ILE A 157 -3.94 1.30 -20.21
CA ILE A 157 -3.07 1.79 -19.12
C ILE A 157 -2.59 0.65 -18.22
N LEU A 158 -3.43 -0.35 -17.95
CA LEU A 158 -3.02 -1.53 -17.19
C LEU A 158 -1.92 -2.31 -17.92
N SER A 159 -2.08 -2.53 -19.23
CA SER A 159 -1.06 -3.17 -20.06
C SER A 159 0.26 -2.40 -20.07
N GLU A 160 0.21 -1.08 -20.29
CA GLU A 160 1.41 -0.21 -20.29
C GLU A 160 2.14 -0.26 -18.94
N VAL A 161 1.40 -0.19 -17.83
CA VAL A 161 1.98 -0.28 -16.48
C VAL A 161 2.57 -1.67 -16.25
N THR A 162 1.89 -2.75 -16.63
CA THR A 162 2.38 -4.12 -16.46
C THR A 162 3.69 -4.34 -17.23
N VAL A 163 3.77 -3.85 -18.48
CA VAL A 163 5.01 -3.91 -19.27
C VAL A 163 6.13 -3.11 -18.60
N ALA A 164 5.85 -1.91 -18.10
CA ALA A 164 6.84 -1.09 -17.42
C ALA A 164 7.36 -1.72 -16.12
N LEU A 165 6.56 -2.59 -15.47
CA LEU A 165 6.93 -3.29 -14.24
C LEU A 165 7.59 -4.66 -14.48
N ALA A 166 7.65 -5.15 -15.72
CA ALA A 166 8.25 -6.44 -16.07
C ALA A 166 9.69 -6.64 -15.55
N PRO A 167 10.57 -5.60 -15.53
CA PRO A 167 11.93 -5.76 -15.00
C PRO A 167 12.01 -6.19 -13.53
N TYR A 168 10.94 -6.06 -12.76
CA TYR A 168 10.90 -6.48 -11.34
C TYR A 168 10.49 -7.94 -11.14
N GLU A 169 10.45 -8.75 -12.20
CA GLU A 169 10.29 -10.23 -12.17
C GLU A 169 9.08 -10.71 -11.37
N GLY A 170 7.93 -10.07 -11.52
CA GLY A 170 6.69 -10.41 -10.83
C GLY A 170 6.59 -9.97 -9.37
N ARG A 171 7.66 -9.43 -8.78
CA ARG A 171 7.61 -8.87 -7.43
C ARG A 171 6.85 -7.55 -7.35
N VAL A 172 6.70 -6.86 -8.46
CA VAL A 172 5.90 -5.63 -8.60
C VAL A 172 4.73 -5.92 -9.53
N THR A 173 3.52 -5.89 -8.99
CA THR A 173 2.29 -6.17 -9.73
C THR A 173 1.40 -4.94 -9.78
N ALA A 174 0.39 -4.93 -10.66
CA ALA A 174 -0.54 -3.81 -10.77
C ALA A 174 -1.98 -4.27 -11.01
N GLN A 175 -2.94 -3.50 -10.52
CA GLN A 175 -4.35 -3.65 -10.84
C GLN A 175 -5.08 -2.30 -10.91
N LEU A 176 -6.24 -2.30 -11.57
CA LEU A 176 -7.17 -1.18 -11.55
C LEU A 176 -7.98 -1.15 -10.25
N PHE A 177 -8.30 0.06 -9.78
CA PHE A 177 -9.10 0.26 -8.57
C PHE A 177 -10.00 1.49 -8.70
N SER A 178 -11.23 1.39 -8.19
CA SER A 178 -12.12 2.55 -8.03
C SER A 178 -12.81 2.53 -6.67
N SER A 179 -12.50 3.51 -5.84
CA SER A 179 -13.23 3.76 -4.59
C SER A 179 -14.69 4.11 -4.83
N LEU A 180 -14.99 4.86 -5.91
CA LEU A 180 -16.35 5.28 -6.26
C LEU A 180 -17.22 4.09 -6.69
N LYS A 181 -16.70 3.21 -7.53
CA LYS A 181 -17.41 2.03 -8.05
C LYS A 181 -17.19 0.79 -7.20
N LYS A 182 -16.34 0.88 -6.17
CA LYS A 182 -15.96 -0.25 -5.30
C LYS A 182 -15.44 -1.45 -6.08
N THR A 183 -14.66 -1.20 -7.14
CA THR A 183 -14.05 -2.24 -7.97
C THR A 183 -12.58 -2.46 -7.60
N GLY A 184 -12.10 -3.71 -7.72
CA GLY A 184 -10.72 -4.10 -7.43
C GLY A 184 -10.44 -4.43 -5.95
N ILE A 185 -11.45 -4.43 -5.06
CA ILE A 185 -11.28 -4.72 -3.62
C ILE A 185 -10.81 -6.16 -3.43
N GLU A 186 -11.49 -7.14 -4.02
CA GLU A 186 -11.15 -8.57 -3.88
C GLU A 186 -9.73 -8.88 -4.37
N GLY A 187 -9.27 -8.22 -5.46
CA GLY A 187 -7.90 -8.37 -5.95
C GLY A 187 -6.86 -7.90 -4.92
N VAL A 188 -7.08 -6.75 -4.30
CA VAL A 188 -6.19 -6.25 -3.24
C VAL A 188 -6.20 -7.20 -2.04
N GLU A 189 -7.38 -7.68 -1.61
CA GLU A 189 -7.51 -8.63 -0.50
C GLU A 189 -6.77 -9.94 -0.77
N THR A 190 -6.84 -10.45 -2.00
CA THR A 190 -6.12 -11.66 -2.42
C THR A 190 -4.61 -11.45 -2.35
N VAL A 191 -4.11 -10.39 -2.97
CA VAL A 191 -2.66 -10.10 -3.03
C VAL A 191 -2.12 -9.82 -1.63
N VAL A 192 -2.73 -8.91 -0.88
CA VAL A 192 -2.26 -8.55 0.45
C VAL A 192 -2.44 -9.70 1.43
N GLY A 193 -3.52 -10.47 1.29
CA GLY A 193 -3.78 -11.65 2.11
C GLY A 193 -2.69 -12.71 1.97
N SER A 194 -2.17 -12.93 0.77
CA SER A 194 -1.05 -13.85 0.57
C SER A 194 0.23 -13.40 1.30
N TRP A 195 0.47 -12.09 1.39
CA TRP A 195 1.62 -11.55 2.12
C TRP A 195 1.48 -11.66 3.64
N LEU A 196 0.25 -11.61 4.13
CA LEU A 196 -0.05 -11.71 5.57
C LEU A 196 -0.16 -13.18 6.07
N GLY A 197 0.14 -14.16 5.22
CA GLY A 197 0.05 -15.57 5.57
C GLY A 197 -1.40 -16.05 5.82
N THR A 198 -2.40 -15.31 5.35
CA THR A 198 -3.82 -15.67 5.46
C THR A 198 -4.33 -16.41 4.22
N GLY A 199 -3.44 -16.76 3.28
CA GLY A 199 -3.72 -17.70 2.18
C GLY A 199 -3.89 -19.11 2.72
N GLU A 200 -4.73 -19.92 2.09
CA GLU A 200 -4.84 -21.35 2.36
C GLU A 200 -3.43 -21.97 2.29
N GLN A 201 -2.94 -22.47 3.41
CA GLN A 201 -1.82 -23.38 3.40
C GLN A 201 -2.30 -24.61 2.63
N THR A 202 -1.81 -24.82 1.42
CA THR A 202 -1.91 -26.14 0.80
C THR A 202 -1.28 -27.11 1.77
N PRO A 203 -1.96 -28.18 2.20
CA PRO A 203 -1.34 -29.17 3.06
C PRO A 203 -0.11 -29.70 2.33
N THR A 204 1.08 -29.47 2.86
CA THR A 204 2.26 -30.20 2.47
C THR A 204 1.98 -31.66 2.84
N ASP A 205 1.97 -32.55 1.84
CA ASP A 205 1.89 -33.98 2.00
C ASP A 205 2.82 -34.41 3.16
N GLU A 206 2.19 -34.94 4.20
CA GLU A 206 2.91 -35.65 5.24
C GLU A 206 3.74 -36.73 4.57
N ALA A 207 5.04 -36.69 4.79
CA ALA A 207 5.95 -37.72 4.41
C ALA A 207 5.46 -39.03 5.02
N VAL A 208 5.08 -39.98 4.15
CA VAL A 208 4.86 -41.36 4.50
C VAL A 208 6.24 -41.94 4.94
N GLU A 209 6.40 -42.19 6.22
CA GLU A 209 7.51 -43.00 6.72
C GLU A 209 7.34 -44.42 6.18
N PRO A 210 8.38 -45.04 5.60
CA PRO A 210 8.34 -46.47 5.28
C PRO A 210 8.62 -47.26 6.52
N GLU A 211 7.79 -48.29 6.75
CA GLU A 211 8.03 -49.40 7.68
C GLU A 211 9.32 -50.21 7.38
#